data_a771e0d1b428ac028125d56f74aaa753
#
_entry.id   a771e0d1b428ac028125d56f74aaa753
#
_cell.length_a   1.000
_cell.length_b   1.000
_cell.length_c   1.000
_cell.angle_alpha   90.00
_cell.angle_beta   90.00
_cell.angle_gamma   90.00
#
_symmetry.space_group_name_H-M   'P 1'
#
loop_
_entity.id
_entity.type
_entity.pdbx_description
1 polymer ?
#
loop_
_entity_poly.entity_id
_entity_poly.type
_entity_poly.pdbx_seq_one_letter_code
_entity_poly.pdbx_strand_id
1 'polypeptide(L)'
;MLFRSVTNCASSSMTEVLAAQVGVPFYRSKVGEANVVDCMLQHGALYGGEGSGGPIDPRIVLVRDSIGGMAQVLDLMVATGKTPSQLVEELPKFIMIKDKMALSKEALDRSIDRLKDALGADSVSMQDGVRLA
;
A
#
# COMPACT_ATOMS: atom_id res chain seq x y z
N MET A 1 -20.31 1.48 -9.38
CA MET A 1 -19.46 1.01 -8.26
C MET A 1 -18.18 1.81 -8.31
N LEU A 2 -17.84 2.56 -7.26
CA LEU A 2 -16.62 3.36 -7.24
C LEU A 2 -15.42 2.41 -7.03
N PHE A 3 -14.41 2.51 -7.90
CA PHE A 3 -13.14 1.82 -7.69
C PHE A 3 -12.50 2.32 -6.38
N ARG A 4 -12.00 1.41 -5.56
CA ARG A 4 -11.30 1.71 -4.31
C ARG A 4 -10.07 0.82 -4.22
N SER A 5 -9.00 1.34 -3.62
CA SER A 5 -7.75 0.61 -3.48
C SER A 5 -7.28 0.54 -2.03
N VAL A 6 -6.62 -0.55 -1.69
CA VAL A 6 -6.08 -0.82 -0.35
C VAL A 6 -4.63 -1.27 -0.46
N THR A 7 -3.75 -0.74 0.38
CA THR A 7 -2.44 -1.32 0.64
C THR A 7 -2.14 -1.35 2.14
N ASN A 8 -1.09 -2.06 2.55
CA ASN A 8 -0.70 -2.05 3.95
C ASN A 8 0.21 -0.86 4.32
N CYS A 9 0.42 -0.66 5.61
CA CYS A 9 1.26 0.43 6.14
C CYS A 9 2.74 0.32 5.75
N ALA A 10 3.25 -0.86 5.37
CA ALA A 10 4.62 -1.06 4.93
C ALA A 10 4.83 -0.87 3.42
N SER A 11 3.77 -0.54 2.66
CA SER A 11 3.86 -0.22 1.23
C SER A 11 4.26 1.24 1.02
N SER A 12 4.91 1.53 -0.11
CA SER A 12 5.26 2.91 -0.49
C SER A 12 4.02 3.79 -0.66
N SER A 13 4.20 5.10 -0.68
CA SER A 13 3.11 6.04 -0.98
C SER A 13 2.77 6.12 -2.48
N MET A 14 3.42 5.34 -3.33
CA MET A 14 3.18 5.35 -4.77
C MET A 14 1.72 5.06 -5.12
N THR A 15 1.12 4.03 -4.54
CA THR A 15 -0.28 3.68 -4.80
C THR A 15 -1.25 4.77 -4.32
N GLU A 16 -0.94 5.42 -3.20
CA GLU A 16 -1.71 6.54 -2.66
C GLU A 16 -1.70 7.74 -3.61
N VAL A 17 -0.52 8.11 -4.12
CA VAL A 17 -0.37 9.18 -5.11
C VAL A 17 -1.10 8.86 -6.41
N LEU A 18 -0.97 7.62 -6.92
CA LEU A 18 -1.70 7.18 -8.12
C LEU A 18 -3.22 7.21 -7.90
N ALA A 19 -3.69 6.73 -6.76
CA ALA A 19 -5.11 6.77 -6.44
C ALA A 19 -5.64 8.21 -6.42
N ALA A 20 -4.89 9.15 -5.83
CA ALA A 20 -5.24 10.57 -5.82
C ALA A 20 -5.26 11.17 -7.23
N GLN A 21 -4.29 10.83 -8.09
CA GLN A 21 -4.22 11.32 -9.47
C GLN A 21 -5.44 10.90 -10.31
N VAL A 22 -5.96 9.69 -10.07
CA VAL A 22 -7.14 9.18 -10.80
C VAL A 22 -8.46 9.39 -10.04
N GLY A 23 -8.43 10.09 -8.91
CA GLY A 23 -9.62 10.39 -8.11
C GLY A 23 -10.26 9.18 -7.43
N VAL A 24 -9.45 8.18 -7.06
CA VAL A 24 -9.88 6.91 -6.46
C VAL A 24 -9.65 6.93 -4.94
N PRO A 25 -10.65 6.60 -4.11
CA PRO A 25 -10.44 6.43 -2.67
C PRO A 25 -9.39 5.37 -2.36
N PHE A 26 -8.49 5.72 -1.45
CA PHE A 26 -7.38 4.90 -1.01
C PHE A 26 -7.43 4.65 0.50
N TYR A 27 -7.12 3.43 0.92
CA TYR A 27 -7.10 3.05 2.33
C TYR A 27 -5.81 2.29 2.66
N ARG A 28 -5.39 2.38 3.91
CA ARG A 28 -4.29 1.58 4.45
C ARG A 28 -4.79 0.59 5.48
N SER A 29 -4.27 -0.61 5.44
CA SER A 29 -4.46 -1.64 6.46
C SER A 29 -3.20 -1.81 7.31
N LYS A 30 -3.30 -2.55 8.38
CA LYS A 30 -2.14 -3.14 9.05
C LYS A 30 -1.37 -4.03 8.08
N VAL A 31 -0.10 -4.28 8.38
CA VAL A 31 0.73 -5.24 7.64
C VAL A 31 0.15 -6.65 7.78
N GLY A 32 0.17 -7.38 6.68
CA GLY A 32 -0.36 -8.75 6.56
C GLY A 32 -1.51 -8.85 5.56
N GLU A 33 -1.43 -9.87 4.70
CA GLU A 33 -2.39 -10.10 3.62
C GLU A 33 -3.83 -10.16 4.12
N ALA A 34 -4.09 -10.87 5.22
CA ALA A 34 -5.43 -10.96 5.81
C ALA A 34 -5.98 -9.57 6.20
N ASN A 35 -5.14 -8.69 6.77
CA ASN A 35 -5.54 -7.33 7.11
C ASN A 35 -5.87 -6.48 5.87
N VAL A 36 -5.14 -6.71 4.76
CA VAL A 36 -5.45 -6.06 3.48
C VAL A 36 -6.81 -6.52 2.97
N VAL A 37 -7.06 -7.84 2.97
CA VAL A 37 -8.33 -8.44 2.53
C VAL A 37 -9.50 -7.94 3.37
N ASP A 38 -9.38 -7.94 4.69
CA ASP A 38 -10.42 -7.45 5.60
C ASP A 38 -10.75 -5.97 5.30
N CYS A 39 -9.72 -5.13 5.11
CA CYS A 39 -9.89 -3.74 4.74
C CYS A 39 -10.55 -3.59 3.35
N MET A 40 -10.19 -4.44 2.39
CA MET A 40 -10.84 -4.48 1.07
C MET A 40 -12.32 -4.80 1.18
N LEU A 41 -12.68 -5.82 1.95
CA LEU A 41 -14.07 -6.23 2.15
C LEU A 41 -14.87 -5.13 2.86
N GLN A 42 -14.31 -4.52 3.90
CA GLN A 42 -14.93 -3.43 4.65
C GLN A 42 -15.26 -2.23 3.77
N HIS A 43 -14.38 -1.88 2.84
CA HIS A 43 -14.54 -0.71 1.97
C HIS A 43 -15.07 -1.05 0.57
N GLY A 44 -15.33 -2.31 0.25
CA GLY A 44 -15.72 -2.74 -1.09
C GLY A 44 -14.67 -2.40 -2.15
N ALA A 45 -13.39 -2.58 -1.81
CA ALA A 45 -12.28 -2.26 -2.70
C ALA A 45 -12.10 -3.32 -3.78
N LEU A 46 -11.79 -2.87 -5.00
CA LEU A 46 -11.55 -3.73 -6.16
C LEU A 46 -10.07 -4.02 -6.39
N TYR A 47 -9.18 -3.40 -5.63
CA TYR A 47 -7.74 -3.63 -5.69
C TYR A 47 -7.16 -3.63 -4.30
N GLY A 48 -6.33 -4.61 -4.02
CA GLY A 48 -5.50 -4.69 -2.84
C GLY A 48 -4.09 -5.14 -3.16
N GLY A 49 -3.18 -4.91 -2.24
CA GLY A 49 -1.82 -5.39 -2.41
C GLY A 49 -0.89 -5.00 -1.27
N GLU A 50 0.26 -5.64 -1.28
CA GLU A 50 1.34 -5.35 -0.36
C GLU A 50 2.60 -4.96 -1.13
N GLY A 51 3.49 -4.18 -0.51
CA GLY A 51 4.76 -3.76 -1.11
C GLY A 51 5.74 -4.91 -1.42
N SER A 52 5.44 -6.12 -0.97
CA SER A 52 6.19 -7.35 -1.28
C SER A 52 5.77 -8.01 -2.59
N GLY A 53 4.76 -7.49 -3.28
CA GLY A 53 4.30 -7.95 -4.59
C GLY A 53 3.00 -8.77 -4.53
N GLY A 54 2.42 -8.99 -5.72
CA GLY A 54 1.15 -9.67 -5.93
C GLY A 54 -0.06 -8.77 -5.63
N PRO A 55 -0.87 -8.42 -6.64
CA PRO A 55 -2.13 -7.76 -6.41
C PRO A 55 -3.17 -8.74 -5.86
N ILE A 56 -4.16 -8.19 -5.16
CA ILE A 56 -5.36 -8.89 -4.74
C ILE A 56 -6.52 -8.31 -5.55
N ASP A 57 -7.10 -9.11 -6.40
CA ASP A 57 -8.30 -8.77 -7.17
C ASP A 57 -9.46 -9.66 -6.68
N PRO A 58 -10.46 -9.12 -5.98
CA PRO A 58 -11.54 -9.91 -5.42
C PRO A 58 -12.42 -10.60 -6.46
N ARG A 59 -12.30 -10.21 -7.73
CA ARG A 59 -12.98 -10.88 -8.85
C ARG A 59 -12.31 -12.19 -9.25
N ILE A 60 -11.05 -12.37 -8.87
CA ILE A 60 -10.25 -13.58 -9.12
C ILE A 60 -10.17 -14.37 -7.83
N VAL A 61 -9.49 -13.82 -6.82
CA VAL A 61 -9.28 -14.48 -5.53
C VAL A 61 -8.92 -13.45 -4.45
N LEU A 62 -9.31 -13.72 -3.19
CA LEU A 62 -9.00 -12.85 -2.04
C LEU A 62 -7.64 -13.21 -1.39
N VAL A 63 -6.63 -13.46 -2.20
CA VAL A 63 -5.22 -13.60 -1.81
C VAL A 63 -4.35 -12.95 -2.87
N ARG A 64 -3.08 -12.73 -2.57
CA ARG A 64 -2.13 -12.20 -3.57
C ARG A 64 -1.94 -13.19 -4.72
N ASP A 65 -2.21 -12.74 -5.93
CA ASP A 65 -2.10 -13.55 -7.13
C ASP A 65 -1.16 -12.91 -8.16
N SER A 66 0.03 -13.48 -8.27
CA SER A 66 1.04 -13.00 -9.21
C SER A 66 0.67 -13.32 -10.67
N ILE A 67 -0.08 -14.39 -10.92
CA ILE A 67 -0.51 -14.76 -12.29
C ILE A 67 -1.59 -13.80 -12.75
N GLY A 68 -2.59 -13.51 -11.90
CA GLY A 68 -3.57 -12.47 -12.15
C GLY A 68 -2.92 -11.10 -12.37
N GLY A 69 -1.91 -10.77 -11.57
CA GLY A 69 -1.13 -9.55 -11.74
C GLY A 69 -0.40 -9.46 -13.07
N MET A 70 0.22 -10.55 -13.53
CA MET A 70 0.85 -10.61 -14.86
C MET A 70 -0.18 -10.43 -15.99
N ALA A 71 -1.34 -11.06 -15.88
CA ALA A 71 -2.42 -10.89 -16.85
C ALA A 71 -2.90 -9.43 -16.93
N GLN A 72 -3.08 -8.76 -15.78
CA GLN A 72 -3.44 -7.34 -15.73
C GLN A 72 -2.38 -6.43 -16.37
N VAL A 73 -1.09 -6.70 -16.17
CA VAL A 73 -0.02 -5.94 -16.82
C VAL A 73 -0.03 -6.16 -18.33
N LEU A 74 -0.21 -7.39 -18.81
CA LEU A 74 -0.31 -7.68 -20.23
C LEU A 74 -1.52 -7.00 -20.87
N ASP A 75 -2.66 -7.01 -20.21
CA ASP A 75 -3.88 -6.31 -20.67
C ASP A 75 -3.64 -4.78 -20.78
N LEU A 76 -2.98 -4.20 -19.78
CA LEU A 76 -2.60 -2.79 -19.80
C LEU A 76 -1.62 -2.46 -20.93
N MET A 77 -0.66 -3.34 -21.20
CA MET A 77 0.27 -3.19 -22.32
C MET A 77 -0.47 -3.21 -23.68
N VAL A 78 -1.41 -4.12 -23.84
CA VAL A 78 -2.24 -4.19 -25.06
C VAL A 78 -3.10 -2.93 -25.20
N ALA A 79 -3.76 -2.51 -24.12
CA ALA A 79 -4.64 -1.33 -24.12
C ALA A 79 -3.90 -0.03 -24.40
N THR A 80 -2.63 0.09 -23.98
CA THR A 80 -1.85 1.31 -24.10
C THR A 80 -0.83 1.31 -25.24
N GLY A 81 -0.50 0.13 -25.79
CA GLY A 81 0.58 -0.04 -26.75
C GLY A 81 1.99 0.17 -26.16
N LYS A 82 2.11 0.17 -24.83
CA LYS A 82 3.36 0.47 -24.12
C LYS A 82 4.06 -0.79 -23.64
N THR A 83 5.40 -0.70 -23.59
CA THR A 83 6.23 -1.72 -22.94
C THR A 83 6.18 -1.57 -21.41
N PRO A 84 6.55 -2.60 -20.62
CA PRO A 84 6.62 -2.50 -19.17
C PRO A 84 7.51 -1.34 -18.70
N SER A 85 8.65 -1.12 -19.36
CA SER A 85 9.57 -0.02 -19.02
C SER A 85 8.88 1.35 -19.17
N GLN A 86 8.15 1.56 -20.27
CA GLN A 86 7.41 2.79 -20.50
C GLN A 86 6.30 3.00 -19.47
N LEU A 87 5.59 1.93 -19.08
CA LEU A 87 4.58 2.01 -18.02
C LEU A 87 5.21 2.36 -16.66
N VAL A 88 6.37 1.81 -16.33
CA VAL A 88 7.10 2.12 -15.09
C VAL A 88 7.61 3.56 -15.08
N GLU A 89 8.01 4.12 -16.22
CA GLU A 89 8.46 5.51 -16.32
C GLU A 89 7.37 6.53 -15.97
N GLU A 90 6.10 6.17 -16.15
CA GLU A 90 4.95 7.02 -15.84
C GLU A 90 4.57 7.00 -14.35
N LEU A 91 5.11 6.06 -13.58
CA LEU A 91 4.81 5.96 -12.16
C LEU A 91 5.57 6.99 -11.32
N PRO A 92 4.95 7.50 -10.26
CA PRO A 92 5.65 8.33 -9.27
C PRO A 92 6.87 7.59 -8.72
N LYS A 93 8.02 8.25 -8.73
CA LYS A 93 9.28 7.63 -8.26
C LYS A 93 9.43 7.82 -6.75
N PHE A 94 9.47 6.70 -6.04
CA PHE A 94 9.73 6.65 -4.60
C PHE A 94 10.95 5.79 -4.31
N ILE A 95 11.77 6.23 -3.36
CA ILE A 95 12.85 5.42 -2.81
C ILE A 95 12.40 4.95 -1.43
N MET A 96 12.35 3.64 -1.23
CA MET A 96 12.01 3.04 0.06
C MET A 96 13.30 2.51 0.71
N ILE A 97 13.63 3.05 1.88
CA ILE A 97 14.73 2.55 2.71
C ILE A 97 14.09 1.76 3.86
N LYS A 98 14.53 0.52 4.05
CA LYS A 98 14.12 -0.34 5.17
C LYS A 98 15.34 -0.67 6.00
N ASP A 99 15.24 -0.46 7.30
CA ASP A 99 16.31 -0.77 8.25
C ASP A 99 15.74 -1.53 9.45
N LYS A 100 16.62 -2.18 10.21
CA LYS A 100 16.27 -2.94 11.41
C LYS A 100 17.16 -2.53 12.54
N MET A 101 16.58 -2.25 13.69
CA MET A 101 17.28 -1.93 14.92
C MET A 101 16.81 -2.85 16.04
N ALA A 102 17.76 -3.43 16.78
CA ALA A 102 17.44 -4.20 17.97
C ALA A 102 17.16 -3.22 19.13
N LEU A 103 15.92 -3.22 19.62
CA LEU A 103 15.49 -2.40 20.76
C LEU A 103 14.77 -3.27 21.78
N SER A 104 14.91 -2.95 23.07
CA SER A 104 14.02 -3.50 24.08
C SER A 104 12.62 -2.89 23.90
N LYS A 105 11.60 -3.58 24.42
CA LYS A 105 10.21 -3.09 24.34
C LYS A 105 10.07 -1.71 24.99
N GLU A 106 10.69 -1.51 26.15
CA GLU A 106 10.65 -0.24 26.88
C GLU A 106 11.36 0.90 26.10
N ALA A 107 12.41 0.59 25.36
CA ALA A 107 13.10 1.58 24.52
C ALA A 107 12.25 1.93 23.30
N LEU A 108 11.56 0.94 22.73
CA LEU A 108 10.62 1.14 21.61
C LEU A 108 9.46 2.06 22.04
N ASP A 109 8.78 1.74 23.13
CA ASP A 109 7.64 2.50 23.63
C ASP A 109 8.02 3.96 23.90
N ARG A 110 9.17 4.20 24.58
CA ARG A 110 9.70 5.56 24.81
C ARG A 110 10.02 6.30 23.51
N SER A 111 10.54 5.59 22.50
CA SER A 111 10.84 6.21 21.21
C SER A 111 9.58 6.61 20.47
N ILE A 112 8.55 5.78 20.51
CA ILE A 112 7.23 6.07 19.94
C ILE A 112 6.62 7.32 20.60
N ASP A 113 6.65 7.39 21.93
CA ASP A 113 6.08 8.53 22.64
C ASP A 113 6.83 9.83 22.30
N ARG A 114 8.16 9.81 22.27
CA ARG A 114 8.98 10.95 21.85
C ARG A 114 8.68 11.41 20.41
N LEU A 115 8.44 10.46 19.49
CA LEU A 115 8.06 10.79 18.10
C LEU A 115 6.71 11.47 18.04
N LYS A 116 5.73 10.98 18.80
CA LYS A 116 4.40 11.62 18.90
C LYS A 116 4.50 13.05 19.41
N ASP A 117 5.25 13.25 20.50
CA ASP A 117 5.43 14.56 21.13
C ASP A 117 6.14 15.56 20.20
N ALA A 118 7.14 15.08 19.44
CA ALA A 118 7.93 15.93 18.57
C ALA A 118 7.21 16.34 17.27
N LEU A 119 6.25 15.54 16.79
CA LEU A 119 5.67 15.67 15.45
C LEU A 119 4.22 16.15 15.44
N GLY A 120 3.59 16.20 16.60
CA GLY A 120 2.18 16.55 16.73
C GLY A 120 1.22 15.41 16.39
N ALA A 121 0.10 15.34 17.10
CA ALA A 121 -0.83 14.21 16.99
C ALA A 121 -1.51 14.07 15.63
N ASP A 122 -1.68 15.17 14.89
CA ASP A 122 -2.44 15.19 13.63
C ASP A 122 -1.71 14.58 12.43
N SER A 123 -0.38 14.42 12.53
CA SER A 123 0.46 13.83 11.48
C SER A 123 0.86 12.39 11.75
N VAL A 124 0.35 11.77 12.83
CA VAL A 124 0.77 10.45 13.29
C VAL A 124 -0.36 9.44 13.18
N SER A 125 -0.19 8.41 12.36
CA SER A 125 -1.06 7.23 12.34
C SER A 125 -0.46 6.12 13.21
N MET A 126 -1.30 5.57 14.09
CA MET A 126 -0.96 4.47 15.01
C MET A 126 -1.60 3.14 14.58
N GLN A 127 -2.00 3.01 13.33
CA GLN A 127 -2.71 1.84 12.85
C GLN A 127 -1.85 0.58 12.91
N ASP A 128 -0.54 0.71 12.64
CA ASP A 128 0.43 -0.38 12.65
C ASP A 128 1.82 0.17 12.98
N GLY A 129 2.09 0.36 14.27
CA GLY A 129 3.23 1.14 14.72
C GLY A 129 3.01 2.65 14.56
N VAL A 130 4.07 3.40 14.25
CA VAL A 130 4.02 4.84 14.02
C VAL A 130 4.26 5.13 12.55
N ARG A 131 3.32 5.77 11.91
CA ARG A 131 3.47 6.29 10.56
C ARG A 131 3.30 7.80 10.59
N LEU A 132 4.24 8.48 9.97
CA LEU A 132 4.20 9.93 9.72
C LEU A 132 3.69 10.16 8.29
N ALA A 133 2.77 11.07 8.14
CA ALA A 133 2.20 11.48 6.84
C ALA A 133 2.66 12.88 6.46
#